data_e27ee6c77fa98e48d51340ad647440e2
#
_entry.id   e27ee6c77fa98e48d51340ad647440e2
#
_cell.length_a   1.000
_cell.length_b   1.000
_cell.length_c   1.000
_cell.angle_alpha   90.00
_cell.angle_beta   90.00
_cell.angle_gamma   90.00
#
_symmetry.space_group_name_H-M   'P 1'
#
loop_
_entity.id
_entity.type
_entity.pdbx_description
1 polymer ?
#
loop_
_entity_poly.entity_id
_entity_poly.type
_entity_poly.pdbx_seq_one_letter_code
_entity_poly.pdbx_strand_id
1 'polypeptide(L)'
;MIRDDALNALKERNPVDVVASQWVALRTRRRGKYVGPCPVCSEDPQSRSAMRFECDADKWVCAVCQDGGDVIKLVMKREGVDFKTALDRLGGAREEVPTPALARRAGLRAHAAGEPLGDVPAPFGDDPALRVAWVGGWSEGKRRADYEAFARNRERNRLIEFWQQAAPWPGTVVEKYLAWRGLVVPANARLRCHPDLPYLADGREITECLHRGPAMLAPILGTNGGLHMTWLKADGAGKADLSPAKKVRGSKAGGYIDLGGVADGDRLIAGEGIETVLTAYTALVRARRNSLSRTLFRAGIDLGNLAGKSLSTVPHPTLTTPSGRPQRVPGPEPDLESPAMPVPDHVTELVLLGDGDSDPFLTRNAMERARARHMRPGLTVRVQFPDESKA
;
A
#
# COMPACT_ATOMS: atom_id res chain seq x y z
N MET A 1 19.63 -0.84 31.72
CA MET A 1 19.15 -0.88 30.30
C MET A 1 18.61 -2.30 30.11
N ILE A 2 17.33 -2.47 29.82
CA ILE A 2 16.72 -3.79 29.61
C ILE A 2 17.17 -4.23 28.19
N ARG A 3 17.64 -5.48 28.06
CA ARG A 3 18.09 -6.02 26.78
C ARG A 3 16.89 -6.18 25.84
N ASP A 4 17.06 -5.93 24.56
CA ASP A 4 16.00 -6.06 23.54
C ASP A 4 15.41 -7.48 23.53
N ASP A 5 16.23 -8.51 23.78
CA ASP A 5 15.80 -9.90 23.89
C ASP A 5 14.78 -10.12 25.01
N ALA A 6 15.03 -9.54 26.19
CA ALA A 6 14.14 -9.64 27.34
C ALA A 6 12.80 -8.90 27.09
N LEU A 7 12.86 -7.78 26.35
CA LEU A 7 11.68 -7.03 25.96
C LEU A 7 10.83 -7.81 24.93
N ASN A 8 11.48 -8.45 24.00
CA ASN A 8 10.80 -9.28 23.00
C ASN A 8 10.16 -10.50 23.64
N ALA A 9 10.88 -11.18 24.54
CA ALA A 9 10.35 -12.30 25.31
C ALA A 9 9.15 -11.90 26.17
N LEU A 10 9.17 -10.70 26.79
CA LEU A 10 8.03 -10.17 27.54
C LEU A 10 6.80 -9.95 26.65
N LYS A 11 6.98 -9.34 25.48
CA LYS A 11 5.88 -9.11 24.52
C LYS A 11 5.29 -10.43 24.03
N GLU A 12 6.12 -11.42 23.80
CA GLU A 12 5.71 -12.75 23.37
C GLU A 12 4.85 -13.48 24.39
N ARG A 13 5.19 -13.33 25.67
CA ARG A 13 4.41 -13.89 26.81
C ARG A 13 3.05 -13.24 26.95
N ASN A 14 2.95 -12.00 26.57
CA ASN A 14 1.79 -11.16 26.75
C ASN A 14 1.20 -10.71 25.42
N PRO A 15 0.62 -11.64 24.61
CA PRO A 15 0.01 -11.26 23.35
C PRO A 15 -1.05 -10.19 23.56
N VAL A 16 -1.08 -9.20 22.66
CA VAL A 16 -1.97 -8.05 22.76
C VAL A 16 -3.44 -8.49 22.82
N ASP A 17 -3.85 -9.45 22.01
CA ASP A 17 -5.21 -9.98 21.97
C ASP A 17 -5.61 -10.64 23.29
N VAL A 18 -4.67 -11.36 23.93
CA VAL A 18 -4.90 -12.00 25.24
C VAL A 18 -5.00 -10.96 26.34
N VAL A 19 -4.08 -9.99 26.38
CA VAL A 19 -4.09 -8.94 27.41
C VAL A 19 -5.30 -8.04 27.24
N ALA A 20 -5.63 -7.61 26.00
CA ALA A 20 -6.79 -6.77 25.74
C ALA A 20 -8.12 -7.47 26.10
N SER A 21 -8.21 -8.80 25.91
CA SER A 21 -9.42 -9.56 26.23
C SER A 21 -9.75 -9.60 27.73
N GLN A 22 -8.78 -9.26 28.58
CA GLN A 22 -9.03 -9.12 30.04
C GLN A 22 -9.90 -7.89 30.37
N TRP A 23 -9.93 -6.89 29.47
CA TRP A 23 -10.62 -5.62 29.70
C TRP A 23 -11.83 -5.41 28.80
N VAL A 24 -11.84 -6.01 27.60
CA VAL A 24 -12.87 -5.77 26.59
C VAL A 24 -13.28 -7.04 25.87
N ALA A 25 -14.51 -7.08 25.35
CA ALA A 25 -15.00 -8.19 24.55
C ALA A 25 -14.44 -8.10 23.13
N LEU A 26 -13.53 -9.01 22.77
CA LEU A 26 -12.98 -9.14 21.43
C LEU A 26 -13.74 -10.19 20.61
N ARG A 27 -13.85 -9.95 19.30
CA ARG A 27 -14.40 -10.89 18.32
C ARG A 27 -13.38 -11.18 17.24
N THR A 28 -13.36 -12.41 16.78
CA THR A 28 -12.53 -12.78 15.65
C THR A 28 -13.05 -12.12 14.37
N ARG A 29 -12.25 -11.28 13.75
CA ARG A 29 -12.53 -10.70 12.42
C ARG A 29 -12.09 -11.65 11.31
N ARG A 30 -10.89 -12.22 11.47
CA ARG A 30 -10.29 -13.27 10.64
C ARG A 30 -9.22 -13.98 11.47
N ARG A 31 -8.73 -15.12 10.99
CA ARG A 31 -7.74 -15.90 11.75
C ARG A 31 -6.55 -15.04 12.21
N GLY A 32 -6.33 -14.99 13.51
CA GLY A 32 -5.26 -14.23 14.16
C GLY A 32 -5.48 -12.71 14.22
N LYS A 33 -6.67 -12.19 13.85
CA LYS A 33 -7.04 -10.79 14.04
C LYS A 33 -8.37 -10.64 14.76
N TYR A 34 -8.41 -9.71 15.70
CA TYR A 34 -9.53 -9.47 16.58
C TYR A 34 -9.98 -8.01 16.51
N VAL A 35 -11.26 -7.79 16.75
CA VAL A 35 -11.85 -6.45 16.78
C VAL A 35 -12.80 -6.33 17.96
N GLY A 36 -12.94 -5.11 18.49
CA GLY A 36 -13.84 -4.86 19.61
C GLY A 36 -13.78 -3.42 20.10
N PRO A 37 -14.33 -3.18 21.31
CA PRO A 37 -14.14 -1.93 22.03
C PRO A 37 -12.66 -1.66 22.30
N CYS A 38 -12.26 -0.39 22.36
CA CYS A 38 -10.89 -0.04 22.71
C CYS A 38 -10.69 -0.10 24.23
N PRO A 39 -9.69 -0.83 24.75
CA PRO A 39 -9.40 -0.83 26.18
C PRO A 39 -9.06 0.55 26.75
N VAL A 40 -8.58 1.47 25.90
CA VAL A 40 -8.10 2.79 26.33
C VAL A 40 -9.19 3.85 26.33
N CYS A 41 -10.05 3.88 25.31
CA CYS A 41 -10.97 5.00 25.07
C CYS A 41 -12.46 4.59 24.99
N SER A 42 -12.81 3.33 25.22
CA SER A 42 -14.22 2.90 25.18
C SER A 42 -14.90 3.17 26.52
N GLU A 43 -16.08 3.79 26.48
CA GLU A 43 -16.97 3.97 27.63
C GLU A 43 -17.74 2.68 27.96
N ASP A 44 -17.98 1.82 26.97
CA ASP A 44 -18.62 0.51 27.15
C ASP A 44 -17.66 -0.61 26.68
N PRO A 45 -16.90 -1.21 27.61
CA PRO A 45 -15.95 -2.28 27.29
C PRO A 45 -16.60 -3.58 26.78
N GLN A 46 -17.90 -3.77 27.01
CA GLN A 46 -18.65 -4.96 26.57
C GLN A 46 -19.46 -4.73 25.30
N SER A 47 -19.39 -3.54 24.71
CA SER A 47 -20.13 -3.20 23.51
C SER A 47 -19.78 -4.13 22.35
N ARG A 48 -20.79 -4.81 21.84
CA ARG A 48 -20.63 -5.71 20.69
C ARG A 48 -20.64 -4.97 19.33
N SER A 49 -20.99 -3.71 19.31
CA SER A 49 -21.05 -2.85 18.10
C SER A 49 -19.81 -1.99 17.91
N ALA A 50 -19.00 -1.76 18.94
CA ALA A 50 -17.81 -0.93 18.89
C ALA A 50 -16.61 -1.68 18.29
N MET A 51 -16.51 -1.72 16.96
CA MET A 51 -15.47 -2.44 16.20
C MET A 51 -14.30 -1.53 15.79
N ARG A 52 -13.85 -0.63 16.67
CA ARG A 52 -12.85 0.39 16.33
C ARG A 52 -11.44 0.11 16.85
N PHE A 53 -11.31 -0.88 17.71
CA PHE A 53 -10.05 -1.44 18.13
C PHE A 53 -9.80 -2.71 17.32
N GLU A 54 -8.65 -2.78 16.67
CA GLU A 54 -8.17 -3.97 15.95
C GLU A 54 -6.84 -4.38 16.54
N CYS A 55 -6.67 -5.67 16.81
CA CYS A 55 -5.41 -6.22 17.30
C CYS A 55 -5.13 -7.61 16.73
N ASP A 56 -3.86 -7.98 16.82
CA ASP A 56 -3.34 -9.34 16.67
C ASP A 56 -2.48 -9.66 17.91
N ALA A 57 -1.63 -10.68 17.83
CA ALA A 57 -0.78 -11.04 18.96
C ALA A 57 0.29 -9.98 19.27
N ASP A 58 0.73 -9.21 18.28
CA ASP A 58 1.90 -8.33 18.38
C ASP A 58 1.53 -6.86 18.52
N LYS A 59 0.43 -6.44 17.88
CA LYS A 59 0.09 -5.02 17.73
C LYS A 59 -1.40 -4.75 17.88
N TRP A 60 -1.70 -3.52 18.27
CA TRP A 60 -3.05 -2.98 18.27
C TRP A 60 -3.10 -1.61 17.61
N VAL A 61 -4.29 -1.25 17.17
CA VAL A 61 -4.61 0.09 16.65
C VAL A 61 -6.07 0.41 16.99
N CYS A 62 -6.33 1.66 17.34
CA CYS A 62 -7.69 2.16 17.55
C CYS A 62 -7.98 3.35 16.66
N ALA A 63 -9.04 3.26 15.87
CA ALA A 63 -9.46 4.34 14.98
C ALA A 63 -10.07 5.54 15.73
N VAL A 64 -10.50 5.38 16.98
CA VAL A 64 -11.12 6.46 17.78
C VAL A 64 -10.07 7.31 18.47
N CYS A 65 -9.18 6.71 19.25
CA CYS A 65 -8.10 7.46 19.90
C CYS A 65 -6.89 7.68 18.99
N GLN A 66 -6.92 7.12 17.78
CA GLN A 66 -5.84 7.24 16.78
C GLN A 66 -4.47 6.86 17.35
N ASP A 67 -4.46 5.86 18.23
CA ASP A 67 -3.25 5.36 18.87
C ASP A 67 -3.11 3.86 18.58
N GLY A 68 -1.91 3.35 18.78
CA GLY A 68 -1.59 1.96 18.54
C GLY A 68 -0.19 1.64 19.02
N GLY A 69 0.15 0.37 19.05
CA GLY A 69 1.47 -0.08 19.47
C GLY A 69 1.49 -1.53 19.88
N ASP A 70 2.46 -1.88 20.73
CA ASP A 70 2.59 -3.21 21.34
C ASP A 70 1.84 -3.31 22.67
N VAL A 71 1.98 -4.46 23.34
CA VAL A 71 1.30 -4.73 24.61
C VAL A 71 1.77 -3.81 25.74
N ILE A 72 3.04 -3.41 25.74
CA ILE A 72 3.58 -2.53 26.77
C ILE A 72 2.89 -1.16 26.68
N LYS A 73 2.82 -0.62 25.46
CA LYS A 73 2.12 0.65 25.23
C LYS A 73 0.62 0.54 25.53
N LEU A 74 0.01 -0.62 25.30
CA LEU A 74 -1.39 -0.85 25.66
C LEU A 74 -1.62 -0.73 27.16
N VAL A 75 -0.79 -1.41 27.97
CA VAL A 75 -0.85 -1.34 29.45
C VAL A 75 -0.58 0.08 29.95
N MET A 76 0.47 0.73 29.44
CA MET A 76 0.79 2.12 29.78
C MET A 76 -0.41 3.06 29.56
N LYS A 77 -1.06 2.93 28.42
CA LYS A 77 -2.22 3.79 28.07
C LYS A 77 -3.48 3.45 28.82
N ARG A 78 -3.74 2.17 29.04
CA ARG A 78 -4.95 1.70 29.75
C ARG A 78 -4.91 2.05 31.24
N GLU A 79 -3.76 1.84 31.87
CA GLU A 79 -3.60 2.01 33.32
C GLU A 79 -3.01 3.37 33.71
N GLY A 80 -2.58 4.19 32.75
CA GLY A 80 -1.98 5.48 33.02
C GLY A 80 -0.60 5.40 33.72
N VAL A 81 0.14 4.30 33.50
CA VAL A 81 1.42 4.02 34.16
C VAL A 81 2.61 4.27 33.24
N ASP A 82 3.78 4.41 33.85
CA ASP A 82 5.04 4.54 33.11
C ASP A 82 5.52 3.19 32.54
N PHE A 83 6.56 3.25 31.71
CA PHE A 83 7.13 2.09 31.04
C PHE A 83 7.62 1.01 32.01
N LYS A 84 8.27 1.40 33.12
CA LYS A 84 8.80 0.46 34.12
C LYS A 84 7.66 -0.27 34.85
N THR A 85 6.65 0.45 35.28
CA THR A 85 5.47 -0.11 35.92
C THR A 85 4.69 -1.02 34.96
N ALA A 86 4.59 -0.67 33.68
CA ALA A 86 3.95 -1.54 32.69
C ALA A 86 4.71 -2.85 32.50
N LEU A 87 6.05 -2.83 32.51
CA LEU A 87 6.86 -4.07 32.48
C LEU A 87 6.60 -4.94 33.71
N ASP A 88 6.57 -4.35 34.90
CA ASP A 88 6.31 -5.09 36.16
C ASP A 88 4.90 -5.71 36.14
N ARG A 89 3.88 -5.02 35.61
CA ARG A 89 2.51 -5.51 35.42
C ARG A 89 2.44 -6.69 34.45
N LEU A 90 3.25 -6.68 33.39
CA LEU A 90 3.34 -7.75 32.42
C LEU A 90 4.21 -8.95 32.89
N GLY A 91 4.63 -8.92 34.15
CA GLY A 91 5.34 -10.04 34.78
C GLY A 91 6.86 -9.94 34.81
N GLY A 92 7.44 -8.77 34.46
CA GLY A 92 8.87 -8.50 34.57
C GLY A 92 9.78 -9.53 33.84
N ALA A 93 11.01 -9.61 34.23
CA ALA A 93 11.96 -10.61 33.73
C ALA A 93 11.84 -11.93 34.55
N ARG A 94 10.70 -12.63 34.46
CA ARG A 94 10.63 -14.01 34.98
C ARG A 94 11.20 -14.98 33.94
N GLU A 95 12.02 -15.94 34.42
CA GLU A 95 12.44 -17.08 33.60
C GLU A 95 11.21 -17.86 33.13
N GLU A 96 11.06 -17.98 31.83
CA GLU A 96 9.88 -18.62 31.23
C GLU A 96 9.98 -20.12 31.26
N VAL A 97 8.88 -20.75 31.65
CA VAL A 97 8.64 -22.14 31.23
C VAL A 97 8.15 -22.10 29.79
N PRO A 98 8.92 -22.64 28.82
CA PRO A 98 8.52 -22.67 27.42
C PRO A 98 7.23 -23.45 27.23
N THR A 99 6.30 -22.89 26.46
CA THR A 99 5.03 -23.56 26.13
C THR A 99 4.99 -23.97 24.66
N PRO A 100 4.21 -25.01 24.28
CA PRO A 100 4.02 -25.36 22.85
C PRO A 100 3.51 -24.20 21.97
N ALA A 101 2.68 -23.32 22.52
CA ALA A 101 2.20 -22.14 21.82
C ALA A 101 3.35 -21.15 21.54
N LEU A 102 4.23 -20.95 22.50
CA LEU A 102 5.41 -20.10 22.35
C LEU A 102 6.39 -20.69 21.34
N ALA A 103 6.68 -21.99 21.45
CA ALA A 103 7.54 -22.70 20.53
C ALA A 103 7.04 -22.59 19.08
N ARG A 104 5.73 -22.80 18.86
CA ARG A 104 5.12 -22.64 17.53
C ARG A 104 5.26 -21.24 16.97
N ARG A 105 5.07 -20.18 17.81
CA ARG A 105 5.28 -18.79 17.38
C ARG A 105 6.73 -18.50 17.03
N ALA A 106 7.66 -19.03 17.82
CA ALA A 106 9.10 -18.92 17.55
C ALA A 106 9.46 -19.56 16.20
N GLY A 107 8.95 -20.75 15.90
CA GLY A 107 9.14 -21.41 14.60
C GLY A 107 8.57 -20.61 13.43
N LEU A 108 7.37 -20.01 13.58
CA LEU A 108 6.79 -19.10 12.58
C LEU A 108 7.71 -17.90 12.31
N ARG A 109 8.34 -17.34 13.35
CA ARG A 109 9.25 -16.18 13.21
C ARG A 109 10.56 -16.57 12.58
N ALA A 110 11.16 -17.70 12.97
CA ALA A 110 12.37 -18.22 12.36
C ALA A 110 12.20 -18.37 10.84
N HIS A 111 11.07 -18.96 10.40
CA HIS A 111 10.76 -19.01 8.97
C HIS A 111 10.63 -17.60 8.34
N ALA A 112 9.94 -16.68 9.00
CA ALA A 112 9.75 -15.30 8.49
C ALA A 112 11.07 -14.51 8.42
N ALA A 113 12.04 -14.83 9.29
CA ALA A 113 13.40 -14.31 9.27
C ALA A 113 14.30 -14.96 8.20
N GLY A 114 13.80 -15.97 7.47
CA GLY A 114 14.56 -16.69 6.44
C GLY A 114 15.49 -17.76 7.01
N GLU A 115 15.35 -18.13 8.29
CA GLU A 115 16.14 -19.17 8.91
C GLU A 115 15.75 -20.55 8.33
N PRO A 116 16.72 -21.39 7.94
CA PRO A 116 16.45 -22.71 7.43
C PRO A 116 15.87 -23.61 8.54
N LEU A 117 15.10 -24.64 8.16
CA LEU A 117 14.73 -25.68 9.08
C LEU A 117 15.98 -26.49 9.47
N GLY A 118 16.51 -26.23 10.64
CA GLY A 118 17.67 -26.86 11.22
C GLY A 118 17.42 -27.32 12.64
N ASP A 119 18.45 -27.28 13.47
CA ASP A 119 18.35 -27.59 14.89
C ASP A 119 17.44 -26.58 15.59
N VAL A 120 16.49 -27.08 16.35
CA VAL A 120 15.56 -26.23 17.10
C VAL A 120 16.31 -25.56 18.24
N PRO A 121 16.31 -24.22 18.33
CA PRO A 121 17.08 -23.50 19.33
C PRO A 121 16.58 -23.73 20.75
N ALA A 122 17.47 -23.59 21.73
CA ALA A 122 17.06 -23.52 23.13
C ALA A 122 16.14 -22.31 23.36
N PRO A 123 15.15 -22.41 24.25
CA PRO A 123 14.86 -23.54 25.14
C PRO A 123 13.89 -24.57 24.52
N PHE A 124 13.63 -24.55 23.23
CA PHE A 124 12.62 -25.41 22.58
C PHE A 124 13.19 -26.75 22.11
N GLY A 125 14.49 -26.85 21.94
CA GLY A 125 15.16 -28.04 21.38
C GLY A 125 15.21 -29.25 22.33
N ASP A 126 15.21 -29.03 23.63
CA ASP A 126 15.44 -30.07 24.65
C ASP A 126 14.16 -30.86 24.98
N ASP A 127 12.98 -30.27 24.84
CA ASP A 127 11.68 -30.89 25.06
C ASP A 127 11.07 -31.39 23.74
N PRO A 128 10.75 -32.68 23.59
CA PRO A 128 10.15 -33.22 22.37
C PRO A 128 8.85 -32.55 21.95
N ALA A 129 7.99 -32.17 22.90
CA ALA A 129 6.70 -31.51 22.61
C ALA A 129 6.91 -30.07 22.11
N LEU A 130 7.86 -29.36 22.69
CA LEU A 130 8.24 -28.01 22.28
C LEU A 130 8.93 -28.02 20.92
N ARG A 131 9.80 -29.00 20.67
CA ARG A 131 10.45 -29.22 19.38
C ARG A 131 9.42 -29.43 18.26
N VAL A 132 8.46 -30.34 18.49
CA VAL A 132 7.35 -30.61 17.54
C VAL A 132 6.55 -29.36 17.28
N ALA A 133 6.23 -28.58 18.32
CA ALA A 133 5.48 -27.34 18.19
C ALA A 133 6.25 -26.28 17.39
N TRP A 134 7.55 -26.13 17.62
CA TRP A 134 8.41 -25.20 16.90
C TRP A 134 8.50 -25.57 15.41
N VAL A 135 8.82 -26.82 15.08
CA VAL A 135 8.86 -27.35 13.70
C VAL A 135 7.50 -27.20 13.02
N GLY A 136 6.41 -27.43 13.76
CA GLY A 136 5.04 -27.22 13.28
C GLY A 136 4.80 -25.75 12.88
N GLY A 137 5.26 -24.81 13.69
CA GLY A 137 5.19 -23.38 13.41
C GLY A 137 6.01 -22.98 12.17
N TRP A 138 7.24 -23.42 12.09
CA TRP A 138 8.11 -23.18 10.93
C TRP A 138 7.48 -23.72 9.63
N SER A 139 7.00 -24.96 9.67
CA SER A 139 6.34 -25.62 8.53
C SER A 139 5.04 -24.93 8.12
N GLU A 140 4.30 -24.37 9.07
CA GLU A 140 3.12 -23.53 8.78
C GLU A 140 3.53 -22.26 8.07
N GLY A 141 4.60 -21.59 8.54
CA GLY A 141 5.18 -20.41 7.89
C GLY A 141 5.55 -20.69 6.44
N LYS A 142 6.27 -21.81 6.22
CA LYS A 142 6.65 -22.25 4.88
C LYS A 142 5.43 -22.50 3.97
N ARG A 143 4.45 -23.27 4.43
CA ARG A 143 3.23 -23.54 3.64
C ARG A 143 2.48 -22.27 3.28
N ARG A 144 2.43 -21.30 4.22
CA ARG A 144 1.81 -19.99 3.95
C ARG A 144 2.58 -19.22 2.88
N ALA A 145 3.92 -19.17 2.98
CA ALA A 145 4.77 -18.49 2.01
C ALA A 145 4.68 -19.14 0.62
N ASP A 146 4.69 -20.48 0.55
CA ASP A 146 4.54 -21.24 -0.70
C ASP A 146 3.17 -20.95 -1.34
N TYR A 147 2.09 -20.96 -0.56
CA TYR A 147 0.74 -20.63 -1.05
C TYR A 147 0.65 -19.19 -1.56
N GLU A 148 1.23 -18.23 -0.83
CA GLU A 148 1.25 -16.82 -1.25
C GLU A 148 2.10 -16.64 -2.52
N ALA A 149 3.23 -17.35 -2.65
CA ALA A 149 4.04 -17.35 -3.85
C ALA A 149 3.28 -17.93 -5.04
N PHE A 150 2.60 -19.07 -4.86
CA PHE A 150 1.75 -19.67 -5.88
C PHE A 150 0.61 -18.73 -6.31
N ALA A 151 -0.07 -18.09 -5.36
CA ALA A 151 -1.14 -17.15 -5.66
C ALA A 151 -0.62 -15.92 -6.43
N ARG A 152 0.55 -15.38 -6.05
CA ARG A 152 1.21 -14.28 -6.78
C ARG A 152 1.59 -14.70 -8.20
N ASN A 153 2.15 -15.89 -8.40
CA ASN A 153 2.52 -16.38 -9.73
C ASN A 153 1.28 -16.60 -10.61
N ARG A 154 0.22 -17.16 -10.04
CA ARG A 154 -1.06 -17.34 -10.75
C ARG A 154 -1.66 -16.00 -11.20
N GLU A 155 -1.66 -15.01 -10.33
CA GLU A 155 -2.14 -13.68 -10.66
C GLU A 155 -1.25 -13.02 -11.73
N ARG A 156 0.07 -13.10 -11.59
CA ARG A 156 1.02 -12.60 -12.60
C ARG A 156 0.77 -13.20 -13.97
N ASN A 157 0.60 -14.53 -14.07
CA ASN A 157 0.32 -15.20 -15.34
C ASN A 157 -0.98 -14.72 -15.95
N ARG A 158 -2.05 -14.56 -15.16
CA ARG A 158 -3.31 -13.99 -15.62
C ARG A 158 -3.14 -12.58 -16.19
N LEU A 159 -2.36 -11.72 -15.52
CA LEU A 159 -2.10 -10.36 -16.01
C LEU A 159 -1.31 -10.37 -17.31
N ILE A 160 -0.36 -11.29 -17.48
CA ILE A 160 0.37 -11.51 -18.74
C ILE A 160 -0.60 -11.94 -19.84
N GLU A 161 -1.50 -12.86 -19.56
CA GLU A 161 -2.53 -13.31 -20.52
C GLU A 161 -3.43 -12.14 -20.95
N PHE A 162 -3.93 -11.33 -20.03
CA PHE A 162 -4.72 -10.15 -20.36
C PHE A 162 -3.94 -9.17 -21.25
N TRP A 163 -2.67 -8.97 -20.94
CA TRP A 163 -1.80 -8.12 -21.76
C TRP A 163 -1.57 -8.69 -23.16
N GLN A 164 -1.39 -10.00 -23.30
CA GLN A 164 -1.19 -10.68 -24.58
C GLN A 164 -2.44 -10.68 -25.46
N GLN A 165 -3.63 -10.83 -24.85
CA GLN A 165 -4.92 -10.79 -25.55
C GLN A 165 -5.32 -9.38 -25.99
N ALA A 166 -4.70 -8.34 -25.45
CA ALA A 166 -4.98 -6.96 -25.78
C ALA A 166 -4.25 -6.54 -27.07
N ALA A 167 -4.94 -5.80 -27.92
CA ALA A 167 -4.36 -5.18 -29.12
C ALA A 167 -3.63 -3.87 -28.78
N PRO A 168 -2.67 -3.39 -29.58
CA PRO A 168 -2.15 -2.03 -29.51
C PRO A 168 -3.30 -1.01 -29.52
N TRP A 169 -3.15 0.09 -28.77
CA TRP A 169 -4.24 1.06 -28.54
C TRP A 169 -4.73 1.81 -29.82
N PRO A 170 -3.91 2.09 -30.87
CA PRO A 170 -4.36 2.79 -32.06
C PRO A 170 -5.45 1.99 -32.81
N GLY A 171 -6.45 2.69 -33.32
CA GLY A 171 -7.58 2.10 -34.05
C GLY A 171 -8.64 1.46 -33.14
N THR A 172 -8.49 1.51 -31.83
CA THR A 172 -9.37 0.84 -30.85
C THR A 172 -10.27 1.80 -30.08
N VAL A 173 -11.11 1.24 -29.21
CA VAL A 173 -11.93 2.00 -28.24
C VAL A 173 -11.07 2.87 -27.30
N VAL A 174 -9.83 2.46 -27.01
CA VAL A 174 -8.90 3.27 -26.21
C VAL A 174 -8.55 4.59 -26.91
N GLU A 175 -8.27 4.55 -28.20
CA GLU A 175 -8.04 5.78 -28.99
C GLU A 175 -9.27 6.68 -28.97
N LYS A 176 -10.47 6.12 -29.23
CA LYS A 176 -11.73 6.87 -29.17
C LYS A 176 -11.94 7.54 -27.82
N TYR A 177 -11.70 6.81 -26.73
CA TYR A 177 -11.81 7.33 -25.37
C TYR A 177 -10.84 8.50 -25.10
N LEU A 178 -9.57 8.33 -25.46
CA LEU A 178 -8.57 9.38 -25.26
C LEU A 178 -8.84 10.59 -26.13
N ALA A 179 -9.29 10.40 -27.38
CA ALA A 179 -9.72 11.46 -28.27
C ALA A 179 -10.98 12.18 -27.75
N TRP A 180 -11.96 11.43 -27.23
CA TRP A 180 -13.15 12.01 -26.58
C TRP A 180 -12.77 12.90 -25.39
N ARG A 181 -11.72 12.51 -24.62
CA ARG A 181 -11.13 13.33 -23.56
C ARG A 181 -10.29 14.51 -24.09
N GLY A 182 -10.17 14.66 -25.42
CA GLY A 182 -9.35 15.68 -26.06
C GLY A 182 -7.84 15.47 -25.93
N LEU A 183 -7.41 14.25 -25.64
CA LEU A 183 -6.02 13.90 -25.36
C LEU A 183 -5.31 13.38 -26.63
N VAL A 184 -4.08 13.83 -26.82
CA VAL A 184 -3.11 13.26 -27.77
C VAL A 184 -2.23 12.28 -27.02
N VAL A 185 -1.86 11.18 -27.68
CA VAL A 185 -1.07 10.11 -27.08
C VAL A 185 0.26 9.96 -27.82
N PRO A 186 1.40 9.85 -27.14
CA PRO A 186 2.66 9.49 -27.78
C PRO A 186 2.55 8.15 -28.50
N ALA A 187 3.09 8.06 -29.72
CA ALA A 187 3.01 6.83 -30.51
C ALA A 187 3.64 5.60 -29.82
N ASN A 188 4.63 5.83 -28.96
CA ASN A 188 5.33 4.81 -28.18
C ASN A 188 4.78 4.62 -26.76
N ALA A 189 3.60 5.19 -26.44
CA ALA A 189 2.94 4.95 -25.17
C ALA A 189 2.60 3.46 -24.98
N ARG A 190 2.95 2.90 -23.81
CA ARG A 190 2.71 1.49 -23.50
C ARG A 190 1.27 1.26 -23.06
N LEU A 191 0.33 1.47 -23.99
CA LEU A 191 -1.09 1.24 -23.77
C LEU A 191 -1.59 0.15 -24.73
N ARG A 192 -2.58 -0.64 -24.27
CA ARG A 192 -3.28 -1.63 -25.08
C ARG A 192 -4.78 -1.57 -24.82
N CYS A 193 -5.54 -2.12 -25.77
CA CYS A 193 -6.99 -2.29 -25.65
C CYS A 193 -7.32 -3.79 -25.52
N HIS A 194 -7.87 -4.19 -24.40
CA HIS A 194 -8.50 -5.51 -24.27
C HIS A 194 -9.96 -5.39 -24.69
N PRO A 195 -10.47 -6.19 -25.63
CA PRO A 195 -11.82 -6.02 -26.17
C PRO A 195 -12.92 -6.39 -25.16
N ASP A 196 -12.66 -7.36 -24.29
CA ASP A 196 -13.64 -7.94 -23.36
C ASP A 196 -12.99 -8.37 -22.04
N LEU A 197 -12.45 -7.39 -21.27
CA LEU A 197 -11.79 -7.67 -20.01
C LEU A 197 -12.80 -7.98 -18.90
N PRO A 198 -12.64 -9.09 -18.15
CA PRO A 198 -13.49 -9.35 -17.00
C PRO A 198 -13.22 -8.37 -15.85
N TYR A 199 -14.28 -7.76 -15.33
CA TYR A 199 -14.26 -6.99 -14.09
C TYR A 199 -14.62 -7.89 -12.93
N LEU A 200 -13.62 -8.30 -12.17
CA LEU A 200 -13.76 -9.27 -11.08
C LEU A 200 -14.04 -8.57 -9.76
N ALA A 201 -14.84 -9.21 -8.91
CA ALA A 201 -15.04 -8.75 -7.53
C ALA A 201 -13.71 -8.63 -6.77
N ASP A 202 -13.64 -7.72 -5.80
CA ASP A 202 -12.49 -7.59 -4.93
C ASP A 202 -12.56 -8.65 -3.82
N GLY A 203 -11.50 -9.45 -3.66
CA GLY A 203 -11.42 -10.50 -2.65
C GLY A 203 -10.23 -11.43 -2.88
N ARG A 204 -9.97 -12.31 -1.91
CA ARG A 204 -8.89 -13.32 -2.02
C ARG A 204 -9.27 -14.47 -2.97
N GLU A 205 -10.55 -14.79 -3.04
CA GLU A 205 -11.09 -15.78 -3.97
C GLU A 205 -11.90 -15.04 -5.04
N ILE A 206 -11.24 -14.77 -6.17
CA ILE A 206 -11.82 -14.05 -7.28
C ILE A 206 -12.54 -15.07 -8.15
N THR A 207 -13.81 -15.30 -7.89
CA THR A 207 -14.64 -16.23 -8.65
C THR A 207 -15.77 -15.53 -9.40
N GLU A 208 -16.20 -14.35 -8.96
CA GLU A 208 -17.33 -13.64 -9.53
C GLU A 208 -16.91 -12.59 -10.53
N CYS A 209 -17.37 -12.69 -11.77
CA CYS A 209 -17.23 -11.69 -12.81
C CYS A 209 -18.47 -10.80 -12.80
N LEU A 210 -18.31 -9.57 -12.31
CA LEU A 210 -19.39 -8.60 -12.16
C LEU A 210 -19.72 -7.86 -13.48
N HIS A 211 -18.75 -7.77 -14.39
CA HIS A 211 -18.91 -7.11 -15.68
C HIS A 211 -17.84 -7.62 -16.67
N ARG A 212 -18.12 -7.49 -17.96
CA ARG A 212 -17.16 -7.67 -19.05
C ARG A 212 -17.30 -6.52 -20.04
N GLY A 213 -16.17 -6.08 -20.59
CA GLY A 213 -16.19 -5.03 -21.60
C GLY A 213 -14.80 -4.54 -21.97
N PRO A 214 -14.74 -3.60 -22.92
CA PRO A 214 -13.47 -3.06 -23.39
C PRO A 214 -12.75 -2.31 -22.27
N ALA A 215 -11.42 -2.48 -22.23
CA ALA A 215 -10.61 -1.83 -21.23
C ALA A 215 -9.26 -1.35 -21.78
N MET A 216 -8.83 -0.19 -21.33
CA MET A 216 -7.47 0.29 -21.49
C MET A 216 -6.57 -0.40 -20.46
N LEU A 217 -5.51 -1.03 -20.94
CA LEU A 217 -4.48 -1.68 -20.15
C LEU A 217 -3.17 -0.89 -20.23
N ALA A 218 -2.51 -0.74 -19.08
CA ALA A 218 -1.17 -0.18 -18.98
C ALA A 218 -0.32 -1.01 -18.02
N PRO A 219 0.84 -1.55 -18.45
CA PRO A 219 1.72 -2.33 -17.58
C PRO A 219 2.40 -1.41 -16.57
N ILE A 220 2.56 -1.91 -15.35
CA ILE A 220 3.31 -1.21 -14.30
C ILE A 220 4.74 -1.71 -14.36
N LEU A 221 5.63 -0.85 -14.82
CA LEU A 221 7.06 -1.13 -14.96
C LEU A 221 7.81 -0.87 -13.66
N GLY A 222 8.99 -1.46 -13.52
CA GLY A 222 9.82 -1.33 -12.30
C GLY A 222 9.35 -2.19 -11.13
N THR A 223 8.40 -3.10 -11.33
CA THR A 223 7.86 -4.01 -10.32
C THR A 223 7.89 -5.47 -10.78
N ASN A 224 7.53 -6.38 -9.87
CA ASN A 224 7.41 -7.82 -10.18
C ASN A 224 6.15 -8.19 -11.00
N GLY A 225 5.60 -7.25 -11.73
CA GLY A 225 4.44 -7.42 -12.57
C GLY A 225 3.18 -6.81 -11.96
N GLY A 226 2.63 -5.82 -12.64
CA GLY A 226 1.37 -5.18 -12.31
C GLY A 226 0.71 -4.65 -13.57
N LEU A 227 -0.60 -4.50 -13.52
CA LEU A 227 -1.41 -4.00 -14.61
C LEU A 227 -2.43 -2.99 -14.09
N HIS A 228 -2.43 -1.82 -14.68
CA HIS A 228 -3.48 -0.82 -14.50
C HIS A 228 -4.53 -1.05 -15.58
N MET A 229 -5.79 -1.10 -15.17
CA MET A 229 -6.93 -1.41 -16.02
C MET A 229 -7.98 -0.32 -15.86
N THR A 230 -8.47 0.22 -16.97
CA THR A 230 -9.58 1.18 -17.00
C THR A 230 -10.65 0.65 -17.93
N TRP A 231 -11.82 0.25 -17.41
CA TRP A 231 -12.96 -0.17 -18.22
C TRP A 231 -13.62 1.02 -18.88
N LEU A 232 -13.96 0.86 -20.15
CA LEU A 232 -14.48 1.90 -21.03
C LEU A 232 -15.88 1.54 -21.51
N LYS A 233 -16.67 2.57 -21.88
CA LYS A 233 -17.88 2.37 -22.66
C LYS A 233 -17.52 1.83 -24.05
N ALA A 234 -18.37 1.00 -24.62
CA ALA A 234 -18.11 0.34 -25.90
C ALA A 234 -17.94 1.32 -27.07
N ASP A 235 -18.58 2.48 -26.99
CA ASP A 235 -18.45 3.59 -27.96
C ASP A 235 -17.22 4.46 -27.74
N GLY A 236 -16.52 4.32 -26.60
CA GLY A 236 -15.38 5.15 -26.19
C GLY A 236 -15.78 6.52 -25.62
N ALA A 237 -17.06 6.82 -25.42
CA ALA A 237 -17.53 8.09 -24.89
C ALA A 237 -17.45 8.16 -23.34
N GLY A 238 -16.44 7.57 -22.74
CA GLY A 238 -16.21 7.61 -21.30
C GLY A 238 -15.74 6.30 -20.71
N LYS A 239 -15.55 6.31 -19.39
CA LYS A 239 -15.31 5.10 -18.59
C LYS A 239 -16.63 4.34 -18.43
N ALA A 240 -16.55 3.02 -18.27
CA ALA A 240 -17.71 2.20 -17.98
C ALA A 240 -18.38 2.63 -16.66
N ASP A 241 -19.67 2.39 -16.54
CA ASP A 241 -20.48 2.76 -15.37
C ASP A 241 -20.22 1.76 -14.21
N LEU A 242 -18.97 1.74 -13.75
CA LEU A 242 -18.44 0.87 -12.67
C LEU A 242 -17.82 1.75 -11.57
N SER A 243 -17.93 1.31 -10.34
CA SER A 243 -17.32 1.99 -9.20
C SER A 243 -16.41 1.03 -8.41
N PRO A 244 -15.08 1.22 -8.50
CA PRO A 244 -14.34 2.12 -9.40
C PRO A 244 -14.23 1.56 -10.83
N ALA A 245 -14.23 2.42 -11.86
CA ALA A 245 -13.99 2.00 -13.24
C ALA A 245 -12.51 1.71 -13.54
N LYS A 246 -11.62 1.95 -12.57
CA LYS A 246 -10.18 1.68 -12.62
C LYS A 246 -9.80 0.66 -11.56
N LYS A 247 -8.96 -0.31 -11.90
CA LYS A 247 -8.34 -1.23 -10.94
C LYS A 247 -6.86 -1.41 -11.24
N VAL A 248 -6.10 -1.64 -10.18
CA VAL A 248 -4.70 -2.07 -10.26
C VAL A 248 -4.61 -3.47 -9.70
N ARG A 249 -3.97 -4.38 -10.42
CA ARG A 249 -3.67 -5.73 -9.96
C ARG A 249 -2.19 -6.04 -10.08
N GLY A 250 -1.71 -6.94 -9.24
CA GLY A 250 -0.28 -7.23 -9.11
C GLY A 250 0.44 -6.15 -8.31
N SER A 251 1.74 -6.01 -8.55
CA SER A 251 2.61 -5.09 -7.82
C SER A 251 2.57 -3.68 -8.39
N LYS A 252 2.38 -2.66 -7.55
CA LYS A 252 2.46 -1.26 -7.97
C LYS A 252 3.55 -0.46 -7.24
N ALA A 253 3.94 -0.89 -6.04
CA ALA A 253 4.85 -0.13 -5.19
C ALA A 253 6.23 0.06 -5.84
N GLY A 254 6.64 1.30 -6.00
CA GLY A 254 7.88 1.67 -6.70
C GLY A 254 7.80 1.58 -8.23
N GLY A 255 6.61 1.30 -8.78
CA GLY A 255 6.43 1.21 -10.23
C GLY A 255 5.90 2.48 -10.88
N TYR A 256 5.79 2.43 -12.20
CA TYR A 256 5.25 3.52 -13.02
C TYR A 256 4.60 2.97 -14.30
N ILE A 257 3.73 3.78 -14.90
CA ILE A 257 3.20 3.55 -16.23
C ILE A 257 3.99 4.43 -17.20
N ASP A 258 4.56 3.79 -18.23
CA ASP A 258 5.30 4.48 -19.28
C ASP A 258 4.32 4.97 -20.37
N LEU A 259 4.20 6.26 -20.49
CA LEU A 259 3.36 6.93 -21.49
C LEU A 259 4.16 7.41 -22.70
N GLY A 260 5.41 6.96 -22.84
CA GLY A 260 6.25 7.24 -23.99
C GLY A 260 7.02 8.56 -23.88
N GLY A 261 7.31 9.15 -25.04
CA GLY A 261 8.24 10.26 -25.19
C GLY A 261 9.63 9.78 -25.58
N VAL A 262 10.67 10.50 -25.17
CA VAL A 262 12.07 10.22 -25.50
C VAL A 262 12.71 9.44 -24.38
N ALA A 263 13.10 8.17 -24.62
CA ALA A 263 13.51 7.24 -23.57
C ALA A 263 14.75 7.68 -22.77
N ASP A 264 15.68 8.35 -23.42
CA ASP A 264 16.92 8.93 -22.86
C ASP A 264 16.82 10.45 -22.64
N GLY A 265 15.59 10.99 -22.68
CA GLY A 265 15.34 12.40 -22.44
C GLY A 265 15.72 12.82 -21.02
N ASP A 266 16.30 14.00 -20.90
CA ASP A 266 16.76 14.55 -19.62
C ASP A 266 15.67 15.30 -18.84
N ARG A 267 14.43 15.31 -19.35
CA ARG A 267 13.25 15.88 -18.71
C ARG A 267 12.19 14.81 -18.50
N LEU A 268 11.67 14.71 -17.29
CA LEU A 268 10.55 13.82 -16.93
C LEU A 268 9.33 14.66 -16.50
N ILE A 269 8.20 14.41 -17.15
CA ILE A 269 6.90 14.88 -16.68
C ILE A 269 6.16 13.70 -16.04
N ALA A 270 5.77 13.84 -14.79
CA ALA A 270 5.11 12.81 -14.03
C ALA A 270 3.88 13.36 -13.28
N GLY A 271 2.84 12.55 -13.19
CA GLY A 271 1.62 12.85 -12.45
C GLY A 271 1.00 11.58 -11.89
N GLU A 272 -0.10 11.72 -11.17
CA GLU A 272 -0.81 10.58 -10.58
C GLU A 272 -1.36 9.64 -11.65
N GLY A 273 -2.16 10.18 -12.56
CA GLY A 273 -2.95 9.41 -13.52
C GLY A 273 -2.45 9.52 -14.97
N ILE A 274 -2.88 8.54 -15.77
CA ILE A 274 -2.61 8.51 -17.22
C ILE A 274 -3.15 9.78 -17.88
N GLU A 275 -4.40 10.12 -17.60
CA GLU A 275 -5.09 11.25 -18.22
C GLU A 275 -4.41 12.59 -17.87
N THR A 276 -3.98 12.76 -16.60
CA THR A 276 -3.27 13.97 -16.12
C THR A 276 -1.98 14.19 -16.89
N VAL A 277 -1.18 13.14 -17.06
CA VAL A 277 0.10 13.22 -17.78
C VAL A 277 -0.12 13.45 -19.28
N LEU A 278 -1.10 12.77 -19.89
CA LEU A 278 -1.46 12.97 -21.30
C LEU A 278 -2.02 14.37 -21.57
N THR A 279 -2.68 15.01 -20.58
CA THR A 279 -3.09 16.43 -20.70
C THR A 279 -1.88 17.34 -20.88
N ALA A 280 -0.83 17.15 -20.08
CA ALA A 280 0.41 17.91 -20.23
C ALA A 280 1.10 17.64 -21.59
N TYR A 281 1.18 16.37 -22.01
CA TYR A 281 1.68 16.02 -23.33
C TYR A 281 0.89 16.74 -24.44
N THR A 282 -0.44 16.68 -24.39
CA THR A 282 -1.34 17.32 -25.35
C THR A 282 -1.11 18.84 -25.41
N ALA A 283 -0.95 19.49 -24.27
CA ALA A 283 -0.67 20.93 -24.19
C ALA A 283 0.67 21.28 -24.85
N LEU A 284 1.70 20.47 -24.62
CA LEU A 284 3.03 20.67 -25.23
C LEU A 284 2.99 20.47 -26.75
N VAL A 285 2.28 19.47 -27.25
CA VAL A 285 2.07 19.22 -28.69
C VAL A 285 1.35 20.41 -29.34
N ARG A 286 0.23 20.84 -28.77
CA ARG A 286 -0.57 21.97 -29.30
C ARG A 286 0.23 23.28 -29.29
N ALA A 287 1.04 23.49 -28.27
CA ALA A 287 1.92 24.65 -28.17
C ALA A 287 3.21 24.52 -29.01
N ARG A 288 3.39 23.42 -29.74
CA ARG A 288 4.59 23.12 -30.55
C ARG A 288 5.91 23.33 -29.79
N ARG A 289 5.96 22.86 -28.53
CA ARG A 289 7.13 23.07 -27.65
C ARG A 289 8.30 22.16 -28.03
N ASN A 290 9.46 22.75 -28.29
CA ASN A 290 10.69 22.02 -28.59
C ASN A 290 11.13 21.07 -27.46
N SER A 291 10.67 21.32 -26.22
CA SER A 291 10.97 20.45 -25.08
C SER A 291 10.44 19.02 -25.22
N LEU A 292 9.49 18.76 -26.15
CA LEU A 292 9.03 17.40 -26.44
C LEU A 292 10.16 16.46 -26.88
N SER A 293 11.17 16.98 -27.62
CA SER A 293 12.31 16.19 -28.11
C SER A 293 13.26 15.69 -27.02
N ARG A 294 13.02 16.04 -25.75
CA ARG A 294 13.82 15.64 -24.60
C ARG A 294 13.00 15.15 -23.40
N THR A 295 11.70 14.92 -23.59
CA THR A 295 10.79 14.65 -22.46
C THR A 295 10.30 13.20 -22.46
N LEU A 296 10.38 12.56 -21.27
CA LEU A 296 9.69 11.31 -20.93
C LEU A 296 8.38 11.64 -20.21
N PHE A 297 7.41 10.73 -20.32
CA PHE A 297 6.10 10.86 -19.66
C PHE A 297 5.78 9.62 -18.87
N ARG A 298 5.51 9.77 -17.53
CA ARG A 298 5.20 8.65 -16.66
C ARG A 298 4.03 8.96 -15.74
N ALA A 299 3.13 7.99 -15.54
CA ALA A 299 2.11 8.09 -14.50
C ALA A 299 2.52 7.26 -13.27
N GLY A 300 2.36 7.85 -12.09
CA GLY A 300 2.70 7.27 -10.80
C GLY A 300 1.62 6.36 -10.21
N ILE A 301 0.49 6.17 -10.92
CA ILE A 301 -0.62 5.27 -10.57
C ILE A 301 -1.53 5.86 -9.51
N ASP A 302 -1.00 6.32 -8.40
CA ASP A 302 -1.65 7.07 -7.34
C ASP A 302 -0.64 7.96 -6.59
N LEU A 303 -1.16 8.91 -5.79
CA LEU A 303 -0.33 9.86 -5.03
C LEU A 303 0.64 9.16 -4.07
N GLY A 304 0.20 8.04 -3.46
CA GLY A 304 1.01 7.29 -2.51
C GLY A 304 2.21 6.61 -3.18
N ASN A 305 2.03 6.10 -4.39
CA ASN A 305 3.13 5.49 -5.16
C ASN A 305 4.02 6.53 -5.84
N LEU A 306 3.43 7.65 -6.30
CA LEU A 306 4.20 8.77 -6.88
C LEU A 306 5.18 9.35 -5.86
N ALA A 307 4.75 9.56 -4.62
CA ALA A 307 5.49 10.25 -3.57
C ALA A 307 6.13 9.33 -2.52
N GLY A 308 5.74 8.07 -2.46
CA GLY A 308 6.11 7.17 -1.37
C GLY A 308 5.36 7.48 -0.06
N LYS A 309 5.70 6.74 1.00
CA LYS A 309 5.16 6.99 2.34
C LYS A 309 5.71 8.28 2.95
N SER A 310 5.00 8.82 3.92
CA SER A 310 5.47 9.93 4.76
C SER A 310 6.04 9.41 6.08
N LEU A 311 7.06 10.09 6.61
CA LEU A 311 7.59 9.82 7.96
C LEU A 311 6.58 10.16 9.04
N SER A 312 5.76 11.19 8.82
CA SER A 312 4.80 11.70 9.80
C SER A 312 3.44 11.98 9.16
N THR A 313 2.41 12.11 9.99
CA THR A 313 1.09 12.54 9.56
C THR A 313 0.80 13.96 10.05
N VAL A 314 0.00 14.71 9.29
CA VAL A 314 -0.44 16.08 9.62
C VAL A 314 -1.98 16.11 9.76
N PRO A 315 -2.54 17.02 10.58
CA PRO A 315 -3.98 17.19 10.65
C PRO A 315 -4.51 17.79 9.34
N HIS A 316 -5.60 17.24 8.81
CA HIS A 316 -6.29 17.82 7.66
C HIS A 316 -7.06 19.07 8.09
N PRO A 317 -7.06 20.16 7.29
CA PRO A 317 -7.69 21.42 7.71
C PRO A 317 -9.22 21.34 7.80
N THR A 318 -9.88 20.50 7.02
CA THR A 318 -11.34 20.41 6.92
C THR A 318 -11.91 19.03 7.23
N LEU A 319 -11.19 17.94 6.91
CA LEU A 319 -11.67 16.60 7.17
C LEU A 319 -11.56 16.25 8.66
N THR A 320 -12.66 15.72 9.19
CA THR A 320 -12.74 15.28 10.58
C THR A 320 -13.04 13.78 10.67
N THR A 321 -12.58 13.17 11.76
CA THR A 321 -12.97 11.83 12.17
C THR A 321 -14.43 11.82 12.67
N PRO A 322 -15.07 10.65 12.79
CA PRO A 322 -16.40 10.57 13.43
C PRO A 322 -16.48 11.14 14.84
N SER A 323 -15.34 11.28 15.54
CA SER A 323 -15.24 11.91 16.86
C SER A 323 -15.04 13.43 16.83
N GLY A 324 -15.13 14.07 15.64
CA GLY A 324 -14.98 15.52 15.47
C GLY A 324 -13.53 16.03 15.51
N ARG A 325 -12.53 15.15 15.63
CA ARG A 325 -11.10 15.55 15.57
C ARG A 325 -10.63 15.68 14.13
N PRO A 326 -9.65 16.58 13.83
CA PRO A 326 -9.05 16.63 12.51
C PRO A 326 -8.51 15.27 12.08
N GLN A 327 -8.87 14.84 10.87
CA GLN A 327 -8.35 13.60 10.31
C GLN A 327 -6.85 13.75 10.05
N ARG A 328 -6.05 12.80 10.51
CA ARG A 328 -4.61 12.80 10.22
C ARG A 328 -4.35 12.13 8.87
N VAL A 329 -3.57 12.82 8.05
CA VAL A 329 -3.24 12.41 6.68
C VAL A 329 -1.71 12.40 6.48
N PRO A 330 -1.18 11.70 5.46
CA PRO A 330 0.24 11.69 5.17
C PRO A 330 0.81 13.11 4.98
N GLY A 331 1.87 13.42 5.71
CA GLY A 331 2.56 14.72 5.65
C GLY A 331 3.49 14.86 4.44
N PRO A 332 4.16 16.02 4.31
CA PRO A 332 5.05 16.32 3.18
C PRO A 332 6.46 15.69 3.31
N GLU A 333 6.83 15.19 4.48
CA GLU A 333 8.16 14.63 4.73
C GLU A 333 8.26 13.18 4.24
N PRO A 334 9.21 12.82 3.33
CA PRO A 334 9.29 11.49 2.76
C PRO A 334 9.98 10.47 3.69
N ASP A 335 9.43 9.29 3.78
CA ASP A 335 10.10 8.08 4.24
C ASP A 335 10.93 7.52 3.06
N LEU A 336 12.22 7.79 3.02
CA LEU A 336 13.12 7.44 1.93
C LEU A 336 13.30 5.92 1.77
N GLU A 337 13.06 5.13 2.82
CA GLU A 337 13.11 3.67 2.79
C GLU A 337 11.84 3.07 2.11
N SER A 338 10.77 3.83 2.01
CA SER A 338 9.57 3.36 1.34
C SER A 338 9.71 3.41 -0.18
N PRO A 339 9.15 2.43 -0.92
CA PRO A 339 9.16 2.48 -2.38
C PRO A 339 8.30 3.64 -2.90
N ALA A 340 8.79 4.28 -3.98
CA ALA A 340 8.07 5.29 -4.75
C ALA A 340 8.45 5.20 -6.23
N MET A 341 7.71 5.89 -7.08
CA MET A 341 8.03 5.97 -8.52
C MET A 341 9.47 6.46 -8.73
N PRO A 342 10.31 5.73 -9.50
CA PRO A 342 11.70 6.11 -9.69
C PRO A 342 11.84 7.24 -10.73
N VAL A 343 12.76 8.16 -10.46
CA VAL A 343 13.24 9.16 -11.40
C VAL A 343 14.62 8.75 -11.89
N PRO A 344 14.82 8.50 -13.22
CA PRO A 344 16.12 8.08 -13.76
C PRO A 344 17.23 9.06 -13.45
N ASP A 345 18.46 8.55 -13.29
CA ASP A 345 19.63 9.36 -12.90
C ASP A 345 20.01 10.41 -13.94
N HIS A 346 19.79 10.12 -15.24
CA HIS A 346 20.08 11.04 -16.34
C HIS A 346 19.09 12.21 -16.44
N VAL A 347 17.96 12.16 -15.70
CA VAL A 347 16.98 13.25 -15.71
C VAL A 347 17.52 14.42 -14.89
N THR A 348 17.53 15.60 -15.53
CA THR A 348 17.96 16.88 -14.93
C THR A 348 16.80 17.82 -14.63
N GLU A 349 15.61 17.57 -15.21
CA GLU A 349 14.40 18.33 -14.94
C GLU A 349 13.21 17.37 -14.67
N LEU A 350 12.64 17.45 -13.47
CA LEU A 350 11.42 16.74 -13.08
C LEU A 350 10.28 17.73 -12.93
N VAL A 351 9.18 17.50 -13.65
CA VAL A 351 7.93 18.24 -13.49
C VAL A 351 6.88 17.31 -12.91
N LEU A 352 6.44 17.59 -11.70
CA LEU A 352 5.38 16.88 -11.00
C LEU A 352 4.04 17.60 -11.25
N LEU A 353 3.05 16.86 -11.73
CA LEU A 353 1.72 17.39 -12.03
C LEU A 353 0.77 17.03 -10.89
N GLY A 354 0.24 18.03 -10.20
CA GLY A 354 -0.87 17.87 -9.27
C GLY A 354 -2.17 17.60 -10.02
N ASP A 355 -3.03 16.73 -9.47
CA ASP A 355 -4.35 16.46 -10.02
C ASP A 355 -5.36 17.50 -9.50
N GLY A 356 -6.23 17.98 -10.38
CA GLY A 356 -7.27 18.96 -10.04
C GLY A 356 -8.53 18.35 -9.43
N ASP A 357 -8.76 17.06 -9.66
CA ASP A 357 -9.97 16.33 -9.21
C ASP A 357 -9.80 15.73 -7.80
N SER A 358 -8.58 15.74 -7.25
CA SER A 358 -8.24 15.19 -5.95
C SER A 358 -8.28 16.26 -4.85
N ASP A 359 -8.36 15.83 -3.58
CA ASP A 359 -8.28 16.76 -2.44
C ASP A 359 -7.01 17.62 -2.52
N PRO A 360 -7.13 18.98 -2.56
CA PRO A 360 -5.99 19.86 -2.78
C PRO A 360 -4.92 19.78 -1.68
N PHE A 361 -5.33 19.52 -0.42
CA PHE A 361 -4.40 19.42 0.69
C PHE A 361 -3.59 18.12 0.63
N LEU A 362 -4.26 17.00 0.33
CA LEU A 362 -3.59 15.71 0.13
C LEU A 362 -2.64 15.75 -1.06
N THR A 363 -3.09 16.31 -2.18
CA THR A 363 -2.29 16.45 -3.40
C THR A 363 -1.07 17.31 -3.16
N ARG A 364 -1.21 18.47 -2.49
CA ARG A 364 -0.08 19.35 -2.15
C ARG A 364 0.95 18.64 -1.28
N ASN A 365 0.53 17.98 -0.19
CA ASN A 365 1.44 17.22 0.67
C ASN A 365 2.16 16.10 -0.10
N ALA A 366 1.48 15.41 -1.00
CA ALA A 366 2.09 14.36 -1.82
C ALA A 366 3.13 14.95 -2.80
N MET A 367 2.81 16.07 -3.46
CA MET A 367 3.74 16.73 -4.39
C MET A 367 4.99 17.27 -3.68
N GLU A 368 4.83 17.89 -2.50
CA GLU A 368 5.97 18.34 -1.70
C GLU A 368 6.81 17.14 -1.20
N ARG A 369 6.18 16.06 -0.82
CA ARG A 369 6.86 14.82 -0.44
C ARG A 369 7.64 14.22 -1.61
N ALA A 370 7.05 14.15 -2.80
CA ALA A 370 7.73 13.68 -4.02
C ALA A 370 8.89 14.61 -4.39
N ARG A 371 8.71 15.93 -4.29
CA ARG A 371 9.77 16.91 -4.50
C ARG A 371 10.93 16.71 -3.53
N ALA A 372 10.66 16.62 -2.23
CA ALA A 372 11.69 16.42 -1.21
C ALA A 372 12.44 15.09 -1.40
N ARG A 373 11.73 14.02 -1.75
CA ARG A 373 12.32 12.70 -2.02
C ARG A 373 13.32 12.71 -3.16
N HIS A 374 13.03 13.43 -4.24
CA HIS A 374 13.83 13.40 -5.46
C HIS A 374 14.89 14.51 -5.54
N MET A 375 14.96 15.40 -4.54
CA MET A 375 16.00 16.43 -4.50
C MET A 375 17.39 15.79 -4.50
N ARG A 376 18.18 16.11 -5.53
CA ARG A 376 19.58 15.70 -5.67
C ARG A 376 20.37 16.74 -6.47
N PRO A 377 21.70 16.81 -6.36
CA PRO A 377 22.52 17.66 -7.20
C PRO A 377 22.25 17.43 -8.70
N GLY A 378 22.10 18.50 -9.46
CA GLY A 378 21.84 18.44 -10.91
C GLY A 378 20.40 18.18 -11.32
N LEU A 379 19.47 17.94 -10.38
CA LEU A 379 18.04 17.77 -10.68
C LEU A 379 17.23 19.00 -10.24
N THR A 380 16.57 19.64 -11.19
CA THR A 380 15.56 20.68 -10.92
C THR A 380 14.18 20.01 -10.79
N VAL A 381 13.52 20.19 -9.64
CA VAL A 381 12.16 19.65 -9.43
C VAL A 381 11.16 20.81 -9.38
N ARG A 382 10.16 20.76 -10.26
CA ARG A 382 9.04 21.71 -10.32
C ARG A 382 7.74 20.99 -10.04
N VAL A 383 6.86 21.65 -9.27
CA VAL A 383 5.49 21.18 -9.05
C VAL A 383 4.54 22.13 -9.81
N GLN A 384 3.60 21.57 -10.54
CA GLN A 384 2.65 22.32 -11.33
C GLN A 384 1.22 21.81 -11.04
N PHE A 385 0.34 22.72 -10.67
CA PHE A 385 -1.07 22.44 -10.47
C PHE A 385 -1.89 22.99 -11.64
N PRO A 386 -3.08 22.42 -11.91
CA PRO A 386 -4.03 23.02 -12.83
C PRO A 386 -4.37 24.46 -12.42
N ASP A 387 -4.67 25.29 -13.40
CA ASP A 387 -5.09 26.67 -13.17
C ASP A 387 -6.51 26.68 -12.57
N GLU A 388 -6.66 27.13 -11.33
CA GLU A 388 -7.94 27.14 -10.59
C GLU A 388 -9.03 27.98 -11.31
N SER A 389 -8.61 28.87 -12.23
CA SER A 389 -9.52 29.71 -13.01
C SER A 389 -10.22 28.98 -14.18
N LYS A 390 -9.89 27.68 -14.41
CA LYS A 390 -10.38 26.89 -15.56
C LYS A 390 -10.98 25.53 -15.15
N ALA A 391 -11.21 25.31 -13.86
CA ALA A 391 -11.85 24.13 -13.32
C ALA A 391 -13.38 24.24 -13.33
#